data_9409aff43a87d094656d2f9a896c5889
#
_entry.id   9409aff43a87d094656d2f9a896c5889
#
_cell.length_a   1.000
_cell.length_b   1.000
_cell.length_c   1.000
_cell.angle_alpha   90.00
_cell.angle_beta   90.00
_cell.angle_gamma   90.00
#
_symmetry.space_group_name_H-M   'P 1'
#
loop_
_entity.id
_entity.type
_entity.pdbx_description
1 polymer ?
#
loop_
_entity_poly.entity_id
_entity_poly.type
_entity_poly.pdbx_seq_one_letter_code
_entity_poly.pdbx_strand_id
1 'polypeptide(L)'
;MPDQKRVMRVLRQGDLDAIVAIDAFASGDPRREYYERKIAGILNKNANINTSIVCEIDGKVAGFVMGYVFFGEFGIADGTATIDTLGVHPDFRKHGVAAEMLETFMMNMKAAGVKKVYTLVNWDDFALEKFFSRNKFVPSKRINLEYELP
;
A
#
# COMPACT_ATOMS: atom_id res chain seq x y z
N MET A 1 -22.14 15.77 6.17
CA MET A 1 -21.07 16.12 5.21
C MET A 1 -21.60 15.99 3.81
N PRO A 2 -21.50 17.02 2.98
CA PRO A 2 -21.81 16.86 1.59
C PRO A 2 -20.94 15.75 1.01
N ASP A 3 -21.48 15.02 0.06
CA ASP A 3 -20.83 13.87 -0.57
C ASP A 3 -19.47 14.28 -1.14
N GLN A 4 -18.40 13.93 -0.41
CA GLN A 4 -17.05 14.13 -0.90
C GLN A 4 -16.81 13.15 -2.04
N LYS A 5 -16.42 13.67 -3.18
CA LYS A 5 -16.10 12.82 -4.33
C LYS A 5 -14.80 12.07 -4.09
N ARG A 6 -14.91 10.77 -3.86
CA ARG A 6 -13.77 9.87 -3.72
C ARG A 6 -13.49 9.16 -5.04
N VAL A 7 -12.25 9.16 -5.45
CA VAL A 7 -11.79 8.46 -6.65
C VAL A 7 -10.60 7.59 -6.29
N MET A 8 -10.71 6.30 -6.60
CA MET A 8 -9.59 5.36 -6.53
C MET A 8 -8.98 5.27 -7.93
N ARG A 9 -7.70 5.52 -8.03
CA ARG A 9 -7.01 5.52 -9.32
C ARG A 9 -5.60 4.97 -9.20
N VAL A 10 -4.99 4.68 -10.32
CA VAL A 10 -3.59 4.24 -10.40
C VAL A 10 -2.65 5.39 -10.02
N LEU A 11 -1.57 5.04 -9.36
CA LEU A 11 -0.49 5.97 -9.01
C LEU A 11 0.12 6.59 -10.27
N ARG A 12 0.44 7.88 -10.19
CA ARG A 12 1.07 8.66 -11.27
C ARG A 12 2.33 9.35 -10.76
N GLN A 13 3.19 9.76 -11.68
CA GLN A 13 4.41 10.51 -11.35
C GLN A 13 4.09 11.79 -10.56
N GLY A 14 2.99 12.47 -10.89
CA GLY A 14 2.57 13.70 -10.20
C GLY A 14 2.15 13.52 -8.75
N ASP A 15 2.05 12.29 -8.27
CA ASP A 15 1.66 12.01 -6.87
C ASP A 15 2.82 12.06 -5.88
N LEU A 16 4.05 12.18 -6.36
CA LEU A 16 5.25 12.13 -5.53
C LEU A 16 5.19 13.10 -4.34
N ASP A 17 4.89 14.37 -4.60
CA ASP A 17 4.88 15.40 -3.56
C ASP A 17 3.87 15.09 -2.45
N ALA A 18 2.68 14.66 -2.84
CA ALA A 18 1.62 14.30 -1.89
C ALA A 18 1.99 13.07 -1.06
N ILE A 19 2.57 12.05 -1.69
CA ILE A 19 3.00 10.82 -1.01
C ILE A 19 4.11 11.11 -0.01
N VAL A 20 5.10 11.90 -0.39
CA VAL A 20 6.19 12.32 0.50
C VAL A 20 5.63 13.06 1.71
N ALA A 21 4.70 13.97 1.50
CA ALA A 21 4.07 14.71 2.58
C ALA A 21 3.28 13.80 3.53
N ILE A 22 2.50 12.86 3.00
CA ILE A 22 1.72 11.91 3.80
C ILE A 22 2.65 11.03 4.65
N ASP A 23 3.70 10.49 4.04
CA ASP A 23 4.66 9.66 4.76
C ASP A 23 5.39 10.44 5.86
N ALA A 24 5.71 11.71 5.63
CA ALA A 24 6.38 12.55 6.60
C ALA A 24 5.57 12.75 7.89
N PHE A 25 4.24 12.76 7.81
CA PHE A 25 3.39 12.83 9.00
C PHE A 25 3.55 11.60 9.89
N ALA A 26 3.79 10.43 9.31
CA ALA A 26 3.95 9.18 10.06
C ALA A 26 5.40 8.96 10.50
N SER A 27 6.36 9.21 9.63
CA SER A 27 7.79 8.93 9.88
C SER A 27 8.52 10.08 10.58
N GLY A 28 7.97 11.29 10.49
CA GLY A 28 8.63 12.51 11.02
C GLY A 28 9.75 13.04 10.13
N ASP A 29 10.01 12.43 8.99
CA ASP A 29 11.11 12.78 8.09
C ASP A 29 10.67 12.62 6.63
N PRO A 30 10.79 13.67 5.81
CA PRO A 30 10.47 13.55 4.39
C PRO A 30 11.52 12.69 3.68
N ARG A 31 11.11 11.54 3.21
CA ARG A 31 11.96 10.57 2.52
C ARG A 31 11.78 10.67 1.01
N ARG A 32 12.00 11.87 0.46
CA ARG A 32 11.74 12.15 -0.96
C ARG A 32 12.52 11.24 -1.91
N GLU A 33 13.83 11.11 -1.69
CA GLU A 33 14.68 10.29 -2.55
C GLU A 33 14.24 8.82 -2.57
N TYR A 34 13.84 8.30 -1.43
CA TYR A 34 13.29 6.96 -1.32
C TYR A 34 12.05 6.78 -2.21
N TYR A 35 11.10 7.73 -2.13
CA TYR A 35 9.87 7.66 -2.94
C TYR A 35 10.09 7.95 -4.41
N GLU A 36 11.03 8.81 -4.77
CA GLU A 36 11.42 9.03 -6.15
C GLU A 36 11.85 7.71 -6.82
N ARG A 37 12.73 6.97 -6.16
CA ARG A 37 13.20 5.66 -6.65
C ARG A 37 12.05 4.64 -6.70
N LYS A 38 11.23 4.63 -5.68
CA LYS A 38 10.14 3.68 -5.56
C LYS A 38 9.08 3.89 -6.66
N ILE A 39 8.65 5.11 -6.85
CA ILE A 39 7.67 5.47 -7.88
C ILE A 39 8.24 5.21 -9.28
N ALA A 40 9.49 5.60 -9.54
CA ALA A 40 10.14 5.33 -10.82
C ALA A 40 10.18 3.83 -11.10
N GLY A 41 10.50 3.00 -10.11
CA GLY A 41 10.49 1.55 -10.23
C GLY A 41 9.11 0.98 -10.55
N ILE A 42 8.07 1.50 -9.94
CA ILE A 42 6.69 1.07 -10.18
C ILE A 42 6.25 1.44 -11.60
N LEU A 43 6.50 2.67 -12.03
CA LEU A 43 6.04 3.16 -13.33
C LEU A 43 6.82 2.60 -14.50
N ASN A 44 8.07 2.17 -14.29
CA ASN A 44 8.91 1.58 -15.34
C ASN A 44 8.64 0.08 -15.58
N LYS A 45 7.90 -0.55 -14.69
CA LYS A 45 7.48 -1.94 -14.91
C LYS A 45 6.27 -1.94 -15.83
N ASN A 46 6.39 -2.57 -17.01
CA ASN A 46 5.27 -2.82 -17.90
C ASN A 46 4.33 -3.87 -17.30
N ALA A 47 3.86 -3.61 -16.09
CA ALA A 47 2.93 -4.49 -15.42
C ALA A 47 1.51 -4.05 -15.76
N ASN A 48 0.75 -4.91 -16.40
CA ASN A 48 -0.69 -4.73 -16.61
C ASN A 48 -1.49 -4.86 -15.31
N ILE A 49 -0.80 -4.88 -14.17
CA ILE A 49 -1.41 -5.09 -12.85
C ILE A 49 -1.29 -3.80 -12.06
N ASN A 50 -2.43 -3.27 -11.67
CA ASN A 50 -2.51 -2.05 -10.84
C ASN A 50 -2.12 -2.40 -9.39
N THR A 51 -0.83 -2.37 -9.10
CA THR A 51 -0.28 -2.71 -7.78
C THR A 51 -0.17 -1.52 -6.84
N SER A 52 -0.37 -0.32 -7.35
CA SER A 52 -0.28 0.90 -6.54
C SER A 52 -1.42 1.82 -6.90
N ILE A 53 -2.17 2.22 -5.89
CA ILE A 53 -3.35 3.05 -6.06
C ILE A 53 -3.29 4.27 -5.15
N VAL A 54 -3.99 5.30 -5.56
CA VAL A 54 -4.14 6.56 -4.84
C VAL A 54 -5.63 6.84 -4.67
N CYS A 55 -6.00 7.31 -3.50
CA CYS A 55 -7.33 7.84 -3.24
C CYS A 55 -7.29 9.35 -3.32
N GLU A 56 -8.10 9.91 -4.22
CA GLU A 56 -8.35 11.35 -4.25
C GLU A 56 -9.69 11.66 -3.59
N ILE A 57 -9.72 12.73 -2.82
CA ILE A 57 -10.95 13.28 -2.27
C ILE A 57 -11.02 14.75 -2.68
N ASP A 58 -12.01 15.09 -3.47
CA ASP A 58 -12.19 16.44 -4.02
C ASP A 58 -10.94 16.97 -4.72
N GLY A 59 -10.27 16.11 -5.48
CA GLY A 59 -9.08 16.43 -6.25
C GLY A 59 -7.78 16.44 -5.46
N LYS A 60 -7.81 16.13 -4.16
CA LYS A 60 -6.60 16.05 -3.31
C LYS A 60 -6.26 14.61 -3.01
N VAL A 61 -4.96 14.29 -3.01
CA VAL A 61 -4.49 12.96 -2.61
C VAL A 61 -4.72 12.78 -1.11
N ALA A 62 -5.65 11.91 -0.76
CA ALA A 62 -5.99 11.59 0.62
C ALA A 62 -5.19 10.42 1.17
N GLY A 63 -4.76 9.51 0.30
CA GLY A 63 -4.03 8.33 0.71
C GLY A 63 -3.46 7.56 -0.48
N PHE A 64 -2.61 6.59 -0.16
CA PHE A 64 -2.00 5.72 -1.17
C PHE A 64 -1.73 4.33 -0.59
N VAL A 65 -1.65 3.34 -1.48
CA VAL A 65 -1.17 2.01 -1.16
C VAL A 65 -0.24 1.55 -2.27
N MET A 66 0.92 1.05 -1.89
CA MET A 66 1.91 0.50 -2.81
C MET A 66 2.11 -0.98 -2.54
N GLY A 67 2.22 -1.75 -3.61
CA GLY A 67 2.42 -3.18 -3.50
C GLY A 67 3.13 -3.76 -4.70
N TYR A 68 3.49 -5.03 -4.57
CA TYR A 68 4.19 -5.79 -5.60
C TYR A 68 3.51 -7.14 -5.81
N VAL A 69 3.59 -7.64 -7.03
CA VAL A 69 3.11 -8.98 -7.37
C VAL A 69 4.31 -9.87 -7.67
N PHE A 70 4.30 -11.07 -7.11
CA PHE A 70 5.34 -12.08 -7.30
C PHE A 70 4.72 -13.38 -7.83
N PHE A 71 5.47 -14.06 -8.68
CA PHE A 71 5.09 -15.39 -9.18
C PHE A 71 6.22 -16.34 -8.85
N GLY A 72 5.90 -17.43 -8.12
CA GLY A 72 6.88 -18.47 -7.79
C GLY A 72 7.84 -18.13 -6.66
N GLU A 73 7.54 -17.14 -5.83
CA GLU A 73 8.40 -16.77 -4.70
C GLU A 73 8.27 -17.74 -3.53
N PHE A 74 9.39 -17.99 -2.84
CA PHE A 74 9.45 -18.84 -1.66
C PHE A 74 8.88 -20.26 -1.84
N GLY A 75 9.00 -20.82 -3.06
CA GLY A 75 8.44 -22.12 -3.37
C GLY A 75 6.92 -22.15 -3.51
N ILE A 76 6.28 -21.00 -3.56
CA ILE A 76 4.82 -20.89 -3.77
C ILE A 76 4.59 -20.76 -5.28
N ALA A 77 3.88 -21.73 -5.87
CA ALA A 77 3.60 -21.73 -7.30
C ALA A 77 2.59 -20.66 -7.71
N ASP A 78 1.64 -20.34 -6.82
CA ASP A 78 0.60 -19.34 -7.09
C ASP A 78 1.15 -17.92 -7.04
N GLY A 79 0.48 -17.01 -7.76
CA GLY A 79 0.77 -15.59 -7.65
C GLY A 79 0.45 -15.05 -6.27
N THR A 80 1.38 -14.29 -5.71
CA THR A 80 1.21 -13.60 -4.44
C THR A 80 1.47 -12.11 -4.61
N ALA A 81 0.90 -11.30 -3.72
CA ALA A 81 1.18 -9.88 -3.67
C ALA A 81 1.62 -9.49 -2.27
N THR A 82 2.38 -8.42 -2.18
CA THR A 82 2.78 -7.84 -0.90
C THR A 82 2.39 -6.38 -0.88
N ILE A 83 1.69 -5.96 0.18
CA ILE A 83 1.50 -4.55 0.46
C ILE A 83 2.75 -4.06 1.16
N ASP A 84 3.41 -3.10 0.54
CA ASP A 84 4.67 -2.56 1.02
C ASP A 84 4.49 -1.30 1.85
N THR A 85 3.62 -0.40 1.39
CA THR A 85 3.39 0.88 2.05
C THR A 85 1.94 1.30 1.92
N LEU A 86 1.39 1.80 3.00
CA LEU A 86 0.03 2.35 3.03
C LEU A 86 0.05 3.60 3.89
N GLY A 87 -0.52 4.69 3.40
CA GLY A 87 -0.58 5.93 4.14
C GLY A 87 -1.85 6.72 3.87
N VAL A 88 -2.33 7.43 4.88
CA VAL A 88 -3.50 8.31 4.77
C VAL A 88 -3.14 9.67 5.38
N HIS A 89 -3.45 10.73 4.65
CA HIS A 89 -3.26 12.09 5.13
C HIS A 89 -4.05 12.33 6.43
N PRO A 90 -3.46 12.99 7.44
CA PRO A 90 -4.14 13.20 8.72
C PRO A 90 -5.54 13.81 8.64
N ASP A 91 -5.77 14.72 7.70
CA ASP A 91 -7.07 15.37 7.51
C ASP A 91 -8.17 14.42 7.04
N PHE A 92 -7.80 13.26 6.51
CA PHE A 92 -8.73 12.27 5.96
C PHE A 92 -8.77 10.97 6.77
N ARG A 93 -8.07 10.91 7.90
CA ARG A 93 -8.10 9.75 8.79
C ARG A 93 -9.47 9.58 9.44
N LYS A 94 -9.79 8.35 9.85
CA LYS A 94 -11.06 7.98 10.49
C LYS A 94 -12.30 8.12 9.59
N HIS A 95 -12.10 8.18 8.28
CA HIS A 95 -13.19 8.26 7.29
C HIS A 95 -13.23 7.02 6.38
N GLY A 96 -12.54 5.95 6.76
CA GLY A 96 -12.57 4.70 6.01
C GLY A 96 -11.72 4.68 4.74
N VAL A 97 -10.86 5.67 4.53
CA VAL A 97 -10.02 5.77 3.32
C VAL A 97 -9.09 4.57 3.18
N ALA A 98 -8.40 4.20 4.25
CA ALA A 98 -7.46 3.07 4.23
C ALA A 98 -8.16 1.75 3.89
N ALA A 99 -9.31 1.49 4.52
CA ALA A 99 -10.09 0.28 4.27
C ALA A 99 -10.60 0.23 2.82
N GLU A 100 -11.04 1.35 2.29
CA GLU A 100 -11.53 1.44 0.92
C GLU A 100 -10.40 1.25 -0.11
N MET A 101 -9.22 1.82 0.14
CA MET A 101 -8.03 1.58 -0.69
C MET A 101 -7.63 0.11 -0.65
N LEU A 102 -7.64 -0.50 0.53
CA LEU A 102 -7.31 -1.91 0.69
C LEU A 102 -8.29 -2.79 -0.08
N GLU A 103 -9.58 -2.51 0.01
CA GLU A 103 -10.60 -3.24 -0.75
C GLU A 103 -10.35 -3.14 -2.25
N THR A 104 -10.07 -1.96 -2.77
CA THR A 104 -9.76 -1.75 -4.18
C THR A 104 -8.50 -2.52 -4.59
N PHE A 105 -7.46 -2.48 -3.77
CA PHE A 105 -6.24 -3.25 -3.99
C PHE A 105 -6.55 -4.75 -4.08
N MET A 106 -7.35 -5.27 -3.14
CA MET A 106 -7.72 -6.69 -3.12
C MET A 106 -8.52 -7.09 -4.35
N MET A 107 -9.44 -6.25 -4.81
CA MET A 107 -10.20 -6.48 -6.04
C MET A 107 -9.27 -6.58 -7.25
N ASN A 108 -8.31 -5.66 -7.36
CA ASN A 108 -7.35 -5.65 -8.44
C ASN A 108 -6.45 -6.91 -8.42
N MET A 109 -6.03 -7.32 -7.23
CA MET A 109 -5.20 -8.53 -7.08
C MET A 109 -5.97 -9.79 -7.43
N LYS A 110 -7.22 -9.89 -7.02
CA LYS A 110 -8.10 -11.00 -7.39
C LYS A 110 -8.29 -11.08 -8.91
N ALA A 111 -8.52 -9.94 -9.55
CA ALA A 111 -8.66 -9.87 -11.02
C ALA A 111 -7.38 -10.29 -11.74
N ALA A 112 -6.23 -10.05 -11.14
CA ALA A 112 -4.92 -10.44 -11.68
C ALA A 112 -4.56 -11.91 -11.42
N GLY A 113 -5.40 -12.66 -10.72
CA GLY A 113 -5.16 -14.08 -10.42
C GLY A 113 -4.29 -14.31 -9.19
N VAL A 114 -4.05 -13.29 -8.39
CA VAL A 114 -3.32 -13.42 -7.12
C VAL A 114 -4.16 -14.21 -6.13
N LYS A 115 -3.54 -15.14 -5.41
CA LYS A 115 -4.21 -16.02 -4.45
C LYS A 115 -4.03 -15.59 -3.01
N LYS A 116 -2.90 -14.96 -2.68
CA LYS A 116 -2.60 -14.51 -1.32
C LYS A 116 -1.94 -13.14 -1.35
N VAL A 117 -2.30 -12.32 -0.37
CA VAL A 117 -1.70 -11.00 -0.16
C VAL A 117 -1.04 -10.99 1.21
N TYR A 118 0.21 -10.58 1.24
CA TYR A 118 1.01 -10.48 2.45
C TYR A 118 1.31 -9.03 2.77
N THR A 119 1.60 -8.76 4.03
CA THR A 119 2.17 -7.48 4.46
C THR A 119 3.05 -7.72 5.68
N LEU A 120 4.03 -6.84 5.89
CA LEU A 120 4.86 -6.85 7.09
C LEU A 120 4.50 -5.65 7.95
N VAL A 121 4.32 -5.89 9.24
CA VAL A 121 4.08 -4.86 10.24
C VAL A 121 5.13 -4.98 11.31
N ASN A 122 5.59 -3.86 11.85
CA ASN A 122 6.44 -3.92 13.03
C ASN A 122 5.67 -4.60 14.16
N TRP A 123 6.35 -5.46 14.89
CA TRP A 123 5.73 -6.30 15.92
C TRP A 123 5.02 -5.49 17.02
N ASP A 124 5.43 -4.23 17.21
CA ASP A 124 4.88 -3.33 18.23
C ASP A 124 3.95 -2.23 17.63
N ASP A 125 3.65 -2.29 16.34
CA ASP A 125 2.70 -1.38 15.71
C ASP A 125 1.28 -1.92 15.85
N PHE A 126 0.75 -1.79 17.07
CA PHE A 126 -0.55 -2.36 17.43
C PHE A 126 -1.71 -1.74 16.65
N ALA A 127 -1.62 -0.47 16.29
CA ALA A 127 -2.66 0.20 15.51
C ALA A 127 -2.75 -0.40 14.09
N LEU A 128 -1.61 -0.63 13.45
CA LEU A 128 -1.56 -1.20 12.12
C LEU A 128 -1.94 -2.69 12.13
N GLU A 129 -1.48 -3.44 13.14
CA GLU A 129 -1.90 -4.84 13.33
C GLU A 129 -3.42 -4.94 13.48
N LYS A 130 -4.02 -4.06 14.27
CA LYS A 130 -5.47 -4.01 14.47
C LYS A 130 -6.21 -3.68 13.17
N PHE A 131 -5.67 -2.73 12.39
CA PHE A 131 -6.25 -2.36 11.10
C PHE A 131 -6.29 -3.56 10.15
N PHE A 132 -5.18 -4.27 9.99
CA PHE A 132 -5.13 -5.43 9.11
C PHE A 132 -6.00 -6.57 9.62
N SER A 133 -6.01 -6.81 10.94
CA SER A 133 -6.88 -7.83 11.55
C SER A 133 -8.37 -7.56 11.27
N ARG A 134 -8.80 -6.32 11.39
CA ARG A 134 -10.17 -5.92 11.07
C ARG A 134 -10.52 -6.14 9.60
N ASN A 135 -9.52 -6.09 8.72
CA ASN A 135 -9.67 -6.29 7.30
C ASN A 135 -9.33 -7.73 6.87
N LYS A 136 -9.48 -8.68 7.79
CA LYS A 136 -9.40 -10.13 7.58
C LYS A 136 -7.99 -10.67 7.31
N PHE A 137 -6.97 -9.91 7.62
CA PHE A 137 -5.60 -10.44 7.64
C PHE A 137 -5.38 -11.24 8.91
N VAL A 138 -4.69 -12.35 8.77
CA VAL A 138 -4.32 -13.23 9.88
C VAL A 138 -2.81 -13.48 9.82
N PRO A 139 -2.17 -13.82 10.94
CA PRO A 139 -0.77 -14.19 10.90
C PRO A 139 -0.54 -15.34 9.92
N SER A 140 0.44 -15.21 9.04
CA SER A 140 0.77 -16.28 8.10
C SER A 140 1.52 -17.40 8.82
N LYS A 141 1.63 -18.56 8.17
CA LYS A 141 2.42 -19.70 8.67
C LYS A 141 3.91 -19.54 8.38
N ARG A 142 4.35 -18.34 8.02
CA ARG A 142 5.74 -18.01 7.68
C ARG A 142 6.23 -16.93 8.62
N ILE A 143 7.51 -17.00 8.98
CA ILE A 143 8.15 -15.97 9.80
C ILE A 143 9.20 -15.25 8.99
N ASN A 144 9.37 -13.97 9.27
CA ASN A 144 10.43 -13.16 8.69
C ASN A 144 11.71 -13.38 9.48
N LEU A 145 12.79 -13.79 8.80
CA LEU A 145 14.10 -13.98 9.43
C LEU A 145 15.01 -12.85 8.97
N GLU A 146 15.80 -12.33 9.91
CA GLU A 146 16.67 -11.18 9.66
C GLU A 146 18.12 -11.56 9.98
N TYR A 147 19.03 -11.13 9.14
CA TYR A 147 20.46 -11.16 9.40
C TYR A 147 21.02 -9.78 9.11
N GLU A 148 21.53 -9.12 10.10
CA GLU A 148 22.09 -7.78 9.95
C GLU A 148 23.54 -7.88 9.48
N LEU A 149 23.83 -7.24 8.33
CA LEU A 149 25.19 -7.23 7.80
C LEU A 149 26.06 -6.23 8.56
N PRO A 150 27.32 -6.61 8.89
CA PRO A 150 28.25 -5.73 9.59
C PRO A 150 28.71 -4.54 8.75
#